data_4ebc243e5c70f3ab1945cf3046b78df1
#
_entry.id   4ebc243e5c70f3ab1945cf3046b78df1
#
_cell.length_a   1.000
_cell.length_b   1.000
_cell.length_c   1.000
_cell.angle_alpha   90.00
_cell.angle_beta   90.00
_cell.angle_gamma   90.00
#
_symmetry.space_group_name_H-M   'P 1'
#
loop_
_entity.id
_entity.type
_entity.pdbx_description
1 polymer ?
#
loop_
_entity_poly.entity_id
_entity_poly.type
_entity_poly.pdbx_seq_one_letter_code
_entity_poly.pdbx_strand_id
1 'polypeptide(L)'
;MTSPATSKQIAPFFSVAFRPFFLSGSLFSVLAILAWAGVLNAWFSFEPYANSFWWHAHEMLFGFAAAIVTGFLLTAVQNWTGLTSLKGRSLMLLWLLWLAGRLVLAFDFGLASGLIALIDLSFLPVVAFVLGRLIFKVKLWRNLIFVPVIALMTIANILMHWGAISDNPELVNQGNYAMVMLVTLLITVLGGRVFPMFTANGTGTKKVEGIPLLETLTIASTVLIALIYTIGFSLPVVIQAGLLIFSGVCHFVRLVRWRFWVTFKTPLVWSLHLGYLGIPVGFILMGLHYLTGSLQLSTVLHGLTIGAIGSTILAMITRVSLGHTGRKLQAGRLMALAFVLLSFSFIVRVFYQYAGSDYAYSMTMAALLWGLAFGIYSLSFFPKLTTKRL
;
A
#
# COMPACT_ATOMS: atom_id res chain seq x y z
N MET A 1 23.67 26.30 40.51
CA MET A 1 22.31 25.84 40.15
C MET A 1 22.23 25.78 38.65
N THR A 2 22.44 24.60 38.04
CA THR A 2 22.32 24.39 36.59
C THR A 2 20.83 24.22 36.27
N SER A 3 20.26 25.15 35.53
CA SER A 3 18.90 25.07 35.02
C SER A 3 18.70 23.77 34.24
N PRO A 4 17.65 22.96 34.52
CA PRO A 4 17.40 21.75 33.75
C PRO A 4 17.14 22.14 32.32
N ALA A 5 17.95 21.61 31.38
CA ALA A 5 17.75 21.78 29.96
C ALA A 5 16.29 21.38 29.61
N THR A 6 15.50 22.35 29.20
CA THR A 6 14.11 22.15 28.73
C THR A 6 14.15 21.14 27.59
N SER A 7 13.76 19.91 27.85
CA SER A 7 13.59 18.89 26.82
C SER A 7 12.57 19.44 25.83
N LYS A 8 13.04 19.81 24.61
CA LYS A 8 12.15 20.28 23.52
C LYS A 8 11.05 19.24 23.33
N GLN A 9 9.82 19.55 23.72
CA GLN A 9 8.68 18.66 23.55
C GLN A 9 8.52 18.33 22.07
N ILE A 10 8.61 17.04 21.76
CA ILE A 10 8.37 16.55 20.38
C ILE A 10 6.89 16.76 20.07
N ALA A 11 6.59 17.43 18.95
CA ALA A 11 5.23 17.58 18.48
C ALA A 11 4.57 16.20 18.33
N PRO A 12 3.35 15.98 18.81
CA PRO A 12 2.68 14.67 18.77
C PRO A 12 2.67 14.04 17.38
N PHE A 13 2.54 14.83 16.33
CA PHE A 13 2.53 14.40 14.93
C PHE A 13 3.84 13.68 14.53
N PHE A 14 4.99 14.13 15.00
CA PHE A 14 6.29 13.53 14.72
C PHE A 14 6.81 12.63 15.86
N SER A 15 5.94 12.17 16.74
CA SER A 15 6.35 11.28 17.85
C SER A 15 6.61 9.84 17.41
N VAL A 16 5.87 9.33 16.41
CA VAL A 16 5.98 7.97 15.86
C VAL A 16 5.61 8.00 14.37
N ALA A 17 6.27 7.19 13.56
CA ALA A 17 6.23 7.25 12.10
C ALA A 17 4.82 7.08 11.49
N PHE A 18 3.95 6.23 12.07
CA PHE A 18 2.60 6.04 11.53
C PHE A 18 1.79 7.35 11.47
N ARG A 19 2.00 8.29 12.41
CA ARG A 19 1.21 9.51 12.51
C ARG A 19 1.34 10.41 11.26
N PRO A 20 2.54 10.90 10.90
CA PRO A 20 2.69 11.73 9.71
C PRO A 20 2.40 10.96 8.42
N PHE A 21 2.90 9.73 8.29
CA PHE A 21 2.78 9.01 7.02
C PHE A 21 1.37 8.49 6.74
N PHE A 22 0.61 8.04 7.74
CA PHE A 22 -0.77 7.59 7.52
C PHE A 22 -1.68 8.76 7.18
N LEU A 23 -1.57 9.88 7.91
CA LEU A 23 -2.40 11.04 7.64
C LEU A 23 -2.06 11.67 6.29
N SER A 24 -0.77 11.99 6.07
CA SER A 24 -0.34 12.64 4.84
C SER A 24 -0.50 11.75 3.62
N GLY A 25 -0.18 10.45 3.72
CA GLY A 25 -0.35 9.49 2.63
C GLY A 25 -1.83 9.32 2.25
N SER A 26 -2.72 9.21 3.24
CA SER A 26 -4.16 9.10 2.99
C SER A 26 -4.72 10.37 2.34
N LEU A 27 -4.37 11.54 2.86
CA LEU A 27 -4.80 12.82 2.28
C LEU A 27 -4.24 12.98 0.86
N PHE A 28 -2.97 12.65 0.66
CA PHE A 28 -2.34 12.67 -0.65
C PHE A 28 -3.06 11.74 -1.65
N SER A 29 -3.45 10.54 -1.24
CA SER A 29 -4.18 9.62 -2.12
C SER A 29 -5.53 10.19 -2.57
N VAL A 30 -6.21 10.94 -1.70
CA VAL A 30 -7.45 11.65 -2.07
C VAL A 30 -7.17 12.71 -3.12
N LEU A 31 -6.16 13.55 -2.90
CA LEU A 31 -5.78 14.60 -3.85
C LEU A 31 -5.34 14.01 -5.20
N ALA A 32 -4.51 12.97 -5.16
CA ALA A 32 -3.98 12.34 -6.36
C ALA A 32 -5.08 11.66 -7.20
N ILE A 33 -6.03 10.95 -6.57
CA ILE A 33 -7.09 10.29 -7.31
C ILE A 33 -8.12 11.27 -7.86
N LEU A 34 -8.39 12.38 -7.15
CA LEU A 34 -9.27 13.43 -7.64
C LEU A 34 -8.62 14.22 -8.79
N ALA A 35 -7.31 14.49 -8.70
CA ALA A 35 -6.55 15.08 -9.81
C ALA A 35 -6.62 14.19 -11.06
N TRP A 36 -6.41 12.88 -10.89
CA TRP A 36 -6.54 11.91 -11.95
C TRP A 36 -7.95 11.89 -12.59
N ALA A 37 -9.01 11.86 -11.75
CA ALA A 37 -10.39 11.95 -12.24
C ALA A 37 -10.65 13.25 -13.00
N GLY A 38 -10.11 14.37 -12.54
CA GLY A 38 -10.20 15.68 -13.20
C GLY A 38 -9.56 15.68 -14.60
N VAL A 39 -8.38 15.08 -14.73
CA VAL A 39 -7.69 14.93 -16.03
C VAL A 39 -8.51 14.04 -16.98
N LEU A 40 -8.99 12.89 -16.50
CA LEU A 40 -9.77 11.96 -17.32
C LEU A 40 -11.06 12.57 -17.88
N ASN A 41 -11.67 13.48 -17.15
CA ASN A 41 -12.90 14.15 -17.54
C ASN A 41 -12.66 15.54 -18.16
N ALA A 42 -11.40 15.92 -18.40
CA ALA A 42 -11.01 17.23 -18.91
C ALA A 42 -11.58 18.41 -18.10
N TRP A 43 -11.73 18.26 -16.78
CA TRP A 43 -12.18 19.34 -15.89
C TRP A 43 -11.13 20.45 -15.76
N PHE A 44 -9.85 20.09 -15.88
CA PHE A 44 -8.70 21.00 -15.88
C PHE A 44 -7.51 20.36 -16.60
N SER A 45 -6.56 21.19 -17.05
CA SER A 45 -5.26 20.73 -17.54
C SER A 45 -4.32 20.50 -16.34
N PHE A 46 -3.61 19.37 -16.36
CA PHE A 46 -2.59 19.02 -15.38
C PHE A 46 -1.43 18.34 -16.10
N GLU A 47 -0.27 18.98 -16.06
CA GLU A 47 0.95 18.57 -16.73
C GLU A 47 2.03 18.24 -15.70
N PRO A 48 1.94 17.10 -15.03
CA PRO A 48 2.95 16.66 -14.07
C PRO A 48 4.19 16.13 -14.78
N TYR A 49 5.24 15.82 -13.99
CA TYR A 49 6.43 15.12 -14.49
C TYR A 49 6.06 13.88 -15.31
N ALA A 50 6.76 13.67 -16.42
CA ALA A 50 6.52 12.67 -17.44
C ALA A 50 5.16 12.84 -18.15
N ASN A 51 4.09 12.42 -17.58
CA ASN A 51 2.70 12.63 -18.03
C ASN A 51 1.71 12.18 -16.94
N SER A 52 0.43 12.50 -17.14
CA SER A 52 -0.63 12.23 -16.14
C SER A 52 -0.85 10.74 -15.87
N PHE A 53 -0.67 9.83 -16.85
CA PHE A 53 -0.82 8.38 -16.67
C PHE A 53 0.33 7.83 -15.83
N TRP A 54 1.57 8.21 -16.15
CA TRP A 54 2.75 7.87 -15.37
C TRP A 54 2.61 8.38 -13.95
N TRP A 55 2.22 9.65 -13.80
CA TRP A 55 2.07 10.31 -12.51
C TRP A 55 1.03 9.60 -11.63
N HIS A 56 -0.16 9.28 -12.18
CA HIS A 56 -1.18 8.55 -11.44
C HIS A 56 -0.64 7.20 -10.92
N ALA A 57 -0.06 6.39 -11.79
CA ALA A 57 0.46 5.07 -11.42
C ALA A 57 1.58 5.19 -10.37
N HIS A 58 2.54 6.11 -10.58
CA HIS A 58 3.64 6.35 -9.67
C HIS A 58 3.15 6.86 -8.31
N GLU A 59 2.31 7.87 -8.29
CA GLU A 59 1.90 8.51 -7.05
C GLU A 59 0.99 7.63 -6.18
N MET A 60 0.17 6.79 -6.77
CA MET A 60 -0.63 5.83 -6.00
C MET A 60 0.22 4.71 -5.40
N LEU A 61 1.37 4.39 -5.99
CA LEU A 61 2.26 3.33 -5.52
C LEU A 61 3.41 3.89 -4.65
N PHE A 62 4.19 4.83 -5.17
CA PHE A 62 5.36 5.36 -4.48
C PHE A 62 5.04 6.59 -3.62
N GLY A 63 4.04 7.36 -4.01
CA GLY A 63 3.54 8.47 -3.19
C GLY A 63 2.70 7.98 -2.01
N PHE A 64 1.62 7.25 -2.28
CA PHE A 64 0.68 6.79 -1.26
C PHE A 64 1.11 5.48 -0.61
N ALA A 65 1.14 4.36 -1.34
CA ALA A 65 1.33 3.05 -0.72
C ALA A 65 2.69 2.94 -0.01
N ALA A 66 3.78 3.47 -0.60
CA ALA A 66 5.11 3.47 0.03
C ALA A 66 5.15 4.33 1.31
N ALA A 67 4.42 5.47 1.37
CA ALA A 67 4.31 6.25 2.60
C ALA A 67 3.63 5.44 3.72
N ILE A 68 2.53 4.74 3.40
CA ILE A 68 1.83 3.90 4.37
C ILE A 68 2.71 2.73 4.85
N VAL A 69 3.39 2.05 3.92
CA VAL A 69 4.36 0.99 4.24
C VAL A 69 5.46 1.50 5.16
N THR A 70 6.01 2.68 4.86
CA THR A 70 7.04 3.34 5.69
C THR A 70 6.52 3.63 7.10
N GLY A 71 5.37 4.28 7.20
CA GLY A 71 4.74 4.58 8.49
C GLY A 71 4.48 3.33 9.32
N PHE A 72 4.02 2.26 8.66
CA PHE A 72 3.78 0.96 9.29
C PHE A 72 5.09 0.29 9.76
N LEU A 73 6.06 0.09 8.87
CA LEU A 73 7.28 -0.66 9.18
C LEU A 73 8.16 0.05 10.21
N LEU A 74 8.33 1.39 10.10
CA LEU A 74 9.11 2.17 11.09
C LEU A 74 8.40 2.28 12.45
N THR A 75 7.11 2.03 12.53
CA THR A 75 6.37 1.89 13.79
C THR A 75 6.49 0.47 14.33
N ALA A 76 6.27 -0.53 13.49
CA ALA A 76 6.28 -1.92 13.89
C ALA A 76 7.67 -2.40 14.36
N VAL A 77 8.75 -1.91 13.73
CA VAL A 77 10.12 -2.28 14.10
C VAL A 77 10.46 -1.92 15.56
N GLN A 78 9.86 -0.88 16.11
CA GLN A 78 10.05 -0.53 17.53
C GLN A 78 9.53 -1.62 18.46
N ASN A 79 8.34 -2.19 18.13
CA ASN A 79 7.76 -3.28 18.89
C ASN A 79 8.55 -4.59 18.72
N TRP A 80 9.13 -4.80 17.54
CA TRP A 80 9.89 -6.01 17.25
C TRP A 80 11.27 -6.01 17.90
N THR A 81 11.93 -4.84 17.96
CA THR A 81 13.32 -4.71 18.39
C THR A 81 13.47 -4.15 19.81
N GLY A 82 12.42 -3.55 20.36
CA GLY A 82 12.52 -2.77 21.60
C GLY A 82 13.28 -1.45 21.44
N LEU A 83 13.77 -1.12 20.23
CA LEU A 83 14.54 0.09 19.96
C LEU A 83 13.66 1.19 19.39
N THR A 84 13.94 2.44 19.77
CA THR A 84 13.27 3.60 19.18
C THR A 84 13.70 3.79 17.72
N SER A 85 12.73 3.91 16.81
CA SER A 85 12.93 4.33 15.44
C SER A 85 13.04 5.86 15.33
N LEU A 86 12.87 6.41 14.12
CA LEU A 86 12.88 7.86 13.89
C LEU A 86 11.77 8.55 14.68
N LYS A 87 12.08 9.69 15.30
CA LYS A 87 11.15 10.58 15.99
C LYS A 87 11.61 12.04 15.94
N GLY A 88 10.71 12.99 16.17
CA GLY A 88 11.02 14.42 16.19
C GLY A 88 11.61 14.89 14.86
N ARG A 89 12.76 15.58 14.92
CA ARG A 89 13.41 16.18 13.74
C ARG A 89 13.79 15.15 12.66
N SER A 90 14.33 13.99 13.03
CA SER A 90 14.73 12.97 12.06
C SER A 90 13.53 12.38 11.33
N LEU A 91 12.40 12.18 12.01
CA LEU A 91 11.16 11.76 11.38
C LEU A 91 10.58 12.88 10.49
N MET A 92 10.65 14.13 10.93
CA MET A 92 10.23 15.28 10.15
C MET A 92 11.05 15.42 8.86
N LEU A 93 12.37 15.22 8.91
CA LEU A 93 13.22 15.26 7.72
C LEU A 93 12.87 14.15 6.72
N LEU A 94 12.62 12.92 7.19
CA LEU A 94 12.16 11.84 6.31
C LEU A 94 10.79 12.15 5.69
N TRP A 95 9.88 12.74 6.44
CA TRP A 95 8.58 13.17 5.95
C TRP A 95 8.70 14.31 4.92
N LEU A 96 9.58 15.29 5.16
CA LEU A 96 9.88 16.37 4.21
C LEU A 96 10.50 15.84 2.92
N LEU A 97 11.37 14.84 3.00
CA LEU A 97 11.93 14.17 1.82
C LEU A 97 10.84 13.50 0.98
N TRP A 98 9.91 12.79 1.61
CA TRP A 98 8.73 12.25 0.94
C TRP A 98 7.89 13.34 0.29
N LEU A 99 7.59 14.42 1.02
CA LEU A 99 6.79 15.55 0.53
C LEU A 99 7.46 16.26 -0.65
N ALA A 100 8.78 16.45 -0.59
CA ALA A 100 9.53 17.05 -1.69
C ALA A 100 9.37 16.27 -3.00
N GLY A 101 9.42 14.93 -2.95
CA GLY A 101 9.13 14.09 -4.11
C GLY A 101 7.73 14.37 -4.70
N ARG A 102 6.71 14.46 -3.83
CA ARG A 102 5.33 14.77 -4.29
C ARG A 102 5.22 16.12 -4.99
N LEU A 103 5.90 17.12 -4.46
CA LEU A 103 5.85 18.48 -5.02
C LEU A 103 6.57 18.56 -6.37
N VAL A 104 7.80 18.03 -6.47
CA VAL A 104 8.57 18.10 -7.73
C VAL A 104 8.01 17.24 -8.84
N LEU A 105 7.20 16.21 -8.51
CA LEU A 105 6.50 15.37 -9.48
C LEU A 105 5.16 15.98 -9.93
N ALA A 106 4.54 16.81 -9.09
CA ALA A 106 3.25 17.41 -9.41
C ALA A 106 3.37 18.78 -10.09
N PHE A 107 4.44 19.52 -9.82
CA PHE A 107 4.60 20.90 -10.28
C PHE A 107 5.93 21.08 -11.00
N ASP A 108 5.91 21.85 -12.07
CA ASP A 108 7.13 22.24 -12.78
C ASP A 108 7.87 23.35 -12.02
N PHE A 109 9.08 23.03 -11.56
CA PHE A 109 10.02 23.97 -10.94
C PHE A 109 11.22 24.28 -11.86
N GLY A 110 11.17 23.91 -13.13
CA GLY A 110 12.27 24.04 -14.06
C GLY A 110 13.48 23.14 -13.73
N LEU A 111 13.28 22.07 -12.98
CA LEU A 111 14.35 21.15 -12.59
C LEU A 111 14.61 20.10 -13.68
N ALA A 112 15.89 19.73 -13.84
CA ALA A 112 16.24 18.62 -14.73
C ALA A 112 15.59 17.30 -14.23
N SER A 113 15.11 16.48 -15.18
CA SER A 113 14.42 15.20 -14.86
C SER A 113 15.26 14.27 -13.96
N GLY A 114 16.59 14.24 -14.13
CA GLY A 114 17.48 13.47 -13.26
C GLY A 114 17.50 13.96 -11.81
N LEU A 115 17.36 15.27 -11.56
CA LEU A 115 17.29 15.82 -10.21
C LEU A 115 15.93 15.52 -9.57
N ILE A 116 14.84 15.62 -10.32
CA ILE A 116 13.50 15.22 -9.88
C ILE A 116 13.52 13.74 -9.47
N ALA A 117 14.05 12.86 -10.32
CA ALA A 117 14.20 11.45 -10.02
C ALA A 117 15.05 11.21 -8.76
N LEU A 118 16.18 11.90 -8.60
CA LEU A 118 17.05 11.74 -7.42
C LEU A 118 16.32 12.12 -6.11
N ILE A 119 15.54 13.19 -6.12
CA ILE A 119 14.76 13.62 -4.95
C ILE A 119 13.78 12.53 -4.55
N ASP A 120 12.98 12.03 -5.49
CA ASP A 120 11.98 11.00 -5.19
C ASP A 120 12.61 9.65 -4.82
N LEU A 121 13.60 9.20 -5.57
CA LEU A 121 14.33 7.95 -5.34
C LEU A 121 15.04 7.90 -3.98
N SER A 122 15.37 9.04 -3.37
CA SER A 122 16.07 9.09 -2.09
C SER A 122 15.24 8.56 -0.91
N PHE A 123 13.92 8.54 -1.00
CA PHE A 123 13.05 8.21 0.11
C PHE A 123 13.16 6.75 0.59
N LEU A 124 12.94 5.78 -0.31
CA LEU A 124 12.93 4.36 0.03
C LEU A 124 14.28 3.82 0.53
N PRO A 125 15.45 4.20 -0.04
CA PRO A 125 16.76 3.80 0.50
C PRO A 125 16.98 4.25 1.94
N VAL A 126 16.56 5.47 2.30
CA VAL A 126 16.64 5.94 3.70
C VAL A 126 15.77 5.08 4.61
N VAL A 127 14.57 4.71 4.17
CA VAL A 127 13.69 3.80 4.93
C VAL A 127 14.32 2.42 5.10
N ALA A 128 14.89 1.84 4.02
CA ALA A 128 15.58 0.55 4.06
C ALA A 128 16.77 0.57 5.03
N PHE A 129 17.57 1.65 4.99
CA PHE A 129 18.72 1.83 5.89
C PHE A 129 18.29 1.90 7.36
N VAL A 130 17.30 2.73 7.69
CA VAL A 130 16.81 2.89 9.07
C VAL A 130 16.24 1.58 9.60
N LEU A 131 15.42 0.90 8.80
CA LEU A 131 14.84 -0.39 9.16
C LEU A 131 15.91 -1.46 9.35
N GLY A 132 16.82 -1.58 8.39
CA GLY A 132 17.93 -2.53 8.40
C GLY A 132 18.82 -2.35 9.63
N ARG A 133 19.26 -1.11 9.91
CA ARG A 133 20.09 -0.79 11.07
C ARG A 133 19.47 -1.28 12.38
N LEU A 134 18.16 -1.11 12.58
CA LEU A 134 17.47 -1.54 13.80
C LEU A 134 17.38 -3.07 13.89
N ILE A 135 17.06 -3.74 12.80
CA ILE A 135 16.95 -5.20 12.73
C ILE A 135 18.32 -5.87 12.96
N PHE A 136 19.37 -5.38 12.29
CA PHE A 136 20.74 -5.88 12.44
C PHE A 136 21.27 -5.71 13.88
N LYS A 137 20.97 -4.58 14.52
CA LYS A 137 21.43 -4.29 15.89
C LYS A 137 20.96 -5.32 16.92
N VAL A 138 19.75 -5.88 16.74
CA VAL A 138 19.19 -6.91 17.64
C VAL A 138 19.21 -8.32 17.02
N LYS A 139 19.82 -8.48 15.83
CA LYS A 139 19.95 -9.77 15.12
C LYS A 139 18.59 -10.44 14.85
N LEU A 140 17.53 -9.66 14.56
CA LEU A 140 16.18 -10.17 14.34
C LEU A 140 15.99 -10.65 12.88
N TRP A 141 16.71 -11.71 12.51
CA TRP A 141 16.80 -12.22 11.12
C TRP A 141 15.44 -12.54 10.46
N ARG A 142 14.48 -12.97 11.28
CA ARG A 142 13.11 -13.25 10.78
C ARG A 142 12.44 -12.04 10.11
N ASN A 143 12.79 -10.82 10.52
CA ASN A 143 12.22 -9.58 9.99
C ASN A 143 13.13 -8.92 8.95
N LEU A 144 14.29 -9.52 8.66
CA LEU A 144 15.22 -8.99 7.67
C LEU A 144 14.61 -8.96 6.26
N ILE A 145 13.65 -9.84 5.96
CA ILE A 145 12.96 -9.91 4.66
C ILE A 145 12.38 -8.55 4.20
N PHE A 146 12.01 -7.67 5.12
CA PHE A 146 11.46 -6.36 4.76
C PHE A 146 12.51 -5.44 4.12
N VAL A 147 13.79 -5.60 4.43
CA VAL A 147 14.86 -4.74 3.90
C VAL A 147 15.08 -5.00 2.40
N PRO A 148 15.31 -6.23 1.91
CA PRO A 148 15.42 -6.49 0.48
C PRO A 148 14.13 -6.16 -0.28
N VAL A 149 12.95 -6.33 0.32
CA VAL A 149 11.70 -5.94 -0.36
C VAL A 149 11.67 -4.42 -0.60
N ILE A 150 12.05 -3.58 0.38
CA ILE A 150 12.13 -2.12 0.18
C ILE A 150 13.23 -1.77 -0.83
N ALA A 151 14.35 -2.49 -0.86
CA ALA A 151 15.39 -2.30 -1.86
C ALA A 151 14.86 -2.62 -3.27
N LEU A 152 14.10 -3.71 -3.44
CA LEU A 152 13.45 -4.04 -4.71
C LEU A 152 12.38 -3.00 -5.09
N MET A 153 11.63 -2.45 -4.13
CA MET A 153 10.73 -1.31 -4.38
C MET A 153 11.50 -0.08 -4.88
N THR A 154 12.72 0.16 -4.38
CA THR A 154 13.60 1.23 -4.91
C THR A 154 14.00 0.94 -6.35
N ILE A 155 14.34 -0.32 -6.69
CA ILE A 155 14.66 -0.71 -8.06
C ILE A 155 13.44 -0.51 -8.97
N ALA A 156 12.24 -0.88 -8.54
CA ALA A 156 11.01 -0.65 -9.28
C ALA A 156 10.78 0.86 -9.55
N ASN A 157 11.10 1.73 -8.57
CA ASN A 157 11.01 3.18 -8.74
C ASN A 157 12.08 3.70 -9.74
N ILE A 158 13.31 3.18 -9.67
CA ILE A 158 14.37 3.49 -10.66
C ILE A 158 13.91 3.14 -12.08
N LEU A 159 13.29 1.96 -12.27
CA LEU A 159 12.77 1.54 -13.57
C LEU A 159 11.71 2.50 -14.10
N MET A 160 10.79 2.97 -13.26
CA MET A 160 9.78 3.94 -13.67
C MET A 160 10.40 5.29 -14.11
N HIS A 161 11.32 5.83 -13.31
CA HIS A 161 11.99 7.09 -13.67
C HIS A 161 12.88 6.93 -14.89
N TRP A 162 13.67 5.86 -14.97
CA TRP A 162 14.53 5.60 -16.11
C TRP A 162 13.71 5.41 -17.39
N GLY A 163 12.62 4.68 -17.31
CA GLY A 163 11.69 4.52 -18.43
C GLY A 163 11.09 5.84 -18.90
N ALA A 164 10.74 6.75 -17.98
CA ALA A 164 10.23 8.07 -18.33
C ALA A 164 11.32 8.96 -18.99
N ILE A 165 12.57 8.91 -18.48
CA ILE A 165 13.68 9.72 -19.02
C ILE A 165 14.15 9.21 -20.39
N SER A 166 14.12 7.89 -20.60
CA SER A 166 14.57 7.25 -21.85
C SER A 166 13.46 7.00 -22.87
N ASP A 167 12.23 7.49 -22.59
CA ASP A 167 11.03 7.26 -23.41
C ASP A 167 10.79 5.75 -23.69
N ASN A 168 10.97 4.93 -22.63
CA ASN A 168 10.80 3.48 -22.70
C ASN A 168 9.60 3.03 -21.84
N PRO A 169 8.40 2.84 -22.44
CA PRO A 169 7.19 2.45 -21.72
C PRO A 169 7.27 1.04 -21.14
N GLU A 170 8.12 0.15 -21.67
CA GLU A 170 8.28 -1.21 -21.12
C GLU A 170 8.92 -1.17 -19.74
N LEU A 171 9.94 -0.33 -19.54
CA LEU A 171 10.56 -0.11 -18.23
C LEU A 171 9.60 0.54 -17.24
N VAL A 172 8.79 1.51 -17.69
CA VAL A 172 7.74 2.10 -16.85
C VAL A 172 6.76 1.05 -16.38
N ASN A 173 6.26 0.22 -17.29
CA ASN A 173 5.33 -0.87 -16.95
C ASN A 173 5.97 -1.90 -16.04
N GLN A 174 7.22 -2.27 -16.30
CA GLN A 174 7.96 -3.22 -15.44
C GLN A 174 8.06 -2.68 -14.00
N GLY A 175 8.48 -1.44 -13.82
CA GLY A 175 8.58 -0.80 -12.51
C GLY A 175 7.22 -0.71 -11.79
N ASN A 176 6.18 -0.35 -12.53
CA ASN A 176 4.81 -0.30 -12.02
C ASN A 176 4.31 -1.67 -11.53
N TYR A 177 4.42 -2.70 -12.37
CA TYR A 177 3.98 -4.05 -12.01
C TYR A 177 4.83 -4.64 -10.87
N ALA A 178 6.15 -4.45 -10.91
CA ALA A 178 7.05 -4.85 -9.84
C ALA A 178 6.60 -4.28 -8.49
N MET A 179 6.31 -2.98 -8.43
CA MET A 179 5.87 -2.34 -7.19
C MET A 179 4.55 -2.92 -6.68
N VAL A 180 3.56 -3.16 -7.56
CA VAL A 180 2.29 -3.81 -7.18
C VAL A 180 2.54 -5.18 -6.58
N MET A 181 3.40 -6.01 -7.20
CA MET A 181 3.70 -7.36 -6.71
C MET A 181 4.48 -7.32 -5.38
N LEU A 182 5.40 -6.37 -5.20
CA LEU A 182 6.18 -6.21 -3.96
C LEU A 182 5.30 -5.76 -2.79
N VAL A 183 4.36 -4.84 -3.01
CA VAL A 183 3.38 -4.45 -1.96
C VAL A 183 2.43 -5.61 -1.66
N THR A 184 2.00 -6.36 -2.67
CA THR A 184 1.19 -7.58 -2.49
C THR A 184 1.96 -8.63 -1.67
N LEU A 185 3.26 -8.80 -1.90
CA LEU A 185 4.13 -9.67 -1.11
C LEU A 185 4.21 -9.20 0.36
N LEU A 186 4.33 -7.90 0.61
CA LEU A 186 4.29 -7.37 1.99
C LEU A 186 2.97 -7.71 2.68
N ILE A 187 1.83 -7.54 2.00
CA ILE A 187 0.51 -7.90 2.53
C ILE A 187 0.43 -9.41 2.78
N THR A 188 0.97 -10.24 1.89
CA THR A 188 1.00 -11.69 2.03
C THR A 188 1.75 -12.14 3.28
N VAL A 189 2.95 -11.60 3.50
CA VAL A 189 3.81 -11.93 4.64
C VAL A 189 3.22 -11.41 5.95
N LEU A 190 2.80 -10.15 5.96
CA LEU A 190 2.22 -9.52 7.16
C LEU A 190 0.84 -10.11 7.49
N GLY A 191 0.00 -10.31 6.48
CA GLY A 191 -1.34 -10.87 6.65
C GLY A 191 -1.32 -12.24 7.31
N GLY A 192 -0.41 -13.14 6.88
CA GLY A 192 -0.25 -14.45 7.51
C GLY A 192 0.13 -14.39 8.98
N ARG A 193 0.88 -13.35 9.37
CA ARG A 193 1.30 -13.17 10.77
C ARG A 193 0.20 -12.58 11.65
N VAL A 194 -0.62 -11.65 11.11
CA VAL A 194 -1.50 -10.82 11.94
C VAL A 194 -2.99 -11.10 11.77
N PHE A 195 -3.47 -11.54 10.59
CA PHE A 195 -4.91 -11.70 10.36
C PHE A 195 -5.54 -12.80 11.21
N PRO A 196 -4.94 -14.01 11.38
CA PRO A 196 -5.50 -15.01 12.29
C PRO A 196 -5.59 -14.52 13.73
N MET A 197 -4.59 -13.76 14.19
CA MET A 197 -4.60 -13.16 15.54
C MET A 197 -5.66 -12.05 15.65
N PHE A 198 -5.79 -11.19 14.64
CA PHE A 198 -6.80 -10.12 14.65
C PHE A 198 -8.22 -10.67 14.58
N THR A 199 -8.41 -11.76 13.83
CA THR A 199 -9.69 -12.48 13.77
C THR A 199 -10.05 -13.03 15.15
N ALA A 200 -9.14 -13.78 15.78
CA ALA A 200 -9.37 -14.34 17.11
C ALA A 200 -9.69 -13.25 18.15
N ASN A 201 -8.84 -12.21 18.22
CA ASN A 201 -9.00 -11.14 19.22
C ASN A 201 -10.25 -10.27 18.96
N GLY A 202 -10.64 -10.07 17.69
CA GLY A 202 -11.78 -9.22 17.35
C GLY A 202 -13.13 -9.92 17.43
N THR A 203 -13.14 -11.26 17.38
CA THR A 203 -14.38 -12.07 17.37
C THR A 203 -14.54 -12.95 18.61
N GLY A 204 -13.54 -12.99 19.49
CA GLY A 204 -13.53 -13.90 20.65
C GLY A 204 -13.41 -15.39 20.28
N THR A 205 -12.99 -15.70 19.06
CA THR A 205 -12.83 -17.09 18.59
C THR A 205 -11.39 -17.59 18.78
N LYS A 206 -11.22 -18.92 18.79
CA LYS A 206 -9.86 -19.50 18.84
C LYS A 206 -9.07 -19.14 17.59
N LYS A 207 -7.80 -18.74 17.78
CA LYS A 207 -6.87 -18.47 16.68
C LYS A 207 -6.69 -19.73 15.82
N VAL A 208 -6.79 -19.58 14.52
CA VAL A 208 -6.53 -20.65 13.55
C VAL A 208 -5.04 -20.79 13.32
N GLU A 209 -4.52 -22.00 13.44
CA GLU A 209 -3.13 -22.32 13.09
C GLU A 209 -2.97 -22.47 11.57
N GLY A 210 -1.84 -21.98 11.05
CA GLY A 210 -1.49 -22.11 9.63
C GLY A 210 -1.15 -23.56 9.26
N ILE A 211 -1.42 -23.94 8.02
CA ILE A 211 -0.95 -25.18 7.44
C ILE A 211 0.43 -24.89 6.82
N PRO A 212 1.54 -25.47 7.33
CA PRO A 212 2.89 -25.10 6.89
C PRO A 212 3.10 -25.16 5.37
N LEU A 213 2.59 -26.21 4.71
CA LEU A 213 2.68 -26.34 3.26
C LEU A 213 1.94 -25.21 2.53
N LEU A 214 0.70 -24.88 2.94
CA LEU A 214 -0.08 -23.80 2.34
C LEU A 214 0.60 -22.44 2.53
N GLU A 215 1.13 -22.17 3.73
CA GLU A 215 1.87 -20.93 4.02
C GLU A 215 3.11 -20.83 3.13
N THR A 216 3.87 -21.93 2.98
CA THR A 216 5.07 -21.96 2.14
C THR A 216 4.71 -21.75 0.67
N LEU A 217 3.72 -22.46 0.13
CA LEU A 217 3.30 -22.33 -1.27
C LEU A 217 2.78 -20.91 -1.57
N THR A 218 1.98 -20.35 -0.68
CA THR A 218 1.44 -19.00 -0.83
C THR A 218 2.55 -17.95 -0.85
N ILE A 219 3.50 -18.02 0.08
CA ILE A 219 4.61 -17.05 0.14
C ILE A 219 5.58 -17.26 -1.01
N ALA A 220 5.98 -18.51 -1.30
CA ALA A 220 6.96 -18.82 -2.34
C ALA A 220 6.45 -18.43 -3.74
N SER A 221 5.18 -18.74 -4.07
CA SER A 221 4.60 -18.33 -5.36
C SER A 221 4.51 -16.82 -5.48
N THR A 222 4.13 -16.09 -4.41
CA THR A 222 4.08 -14.63 -4.43
C THR A 222 5.48 -14.01 -4.55
N VAL A 223 6.50 -14.58 -3.88
CA VAL A 223 7.90 -14.15 -4.03
C VAL A 223 8.37 -14.36 -5.48
N LEU A 224 8.09 -15.53 -6.05
CA LEU A 224 8.46 -15.84 -7.42
C LEU A 224 7.81 -14.85 -8.41
N ILE A 225 6.52 -14.58 -8.27
CA ILE A 225 5.81 -13.58 -9.09
C ILE A 225 6.47 -12.20 -8.94
N ALA A 226 6.71 -11.75 -7.71
CA ALA A 226 7.33 -10.45 -7.47
C ALA A 226 8.72 -10.34 -8.10
N LEU A 227 9.53 -11.40 -8.04
CA LEU A 227 10.86 -11.42 -8.65
C LEU A 227 10.78 -11.42 -10.19
N ILE A 228 9.89 -12.20 -10.79
CA ILE A 228 9.67 -12.25 -12.25
C ILE A 228 9.35 -10.86 -12.79
N TYR A 229 8.39 -10.16 -12.17
CA TYR A 229 8.02 -8.80 -12.59
C TYR A 229 9.12 -7.77 -12.31
N THR A 230 9.89 -7.92 -11.23
CA THR A 230 10.97 -6.97 -10.90
C THR A 230 12.18 -7.13 -11.84
N ILE A 231 12.54 -8.39 -12.18
CA ILE A 231 13.66 -8.67 -13.09
C ILE A 231 13.26 -8.43 -14.56
N GLY A 232 11.96 -8.43 -14.87
CA GLY A 232 11.45 -8.32 -16.23
C GLY A 232 11.59 -9.62 -17.01
N PHE A 233 11.58 -10.77 -16.30
CA PHE A 233 11.72 -12.07 -16.94
C PHE A 233 10.44 -12.49 -17.64
N SER A 234 10.51 -12.78 -18.94
CA SER A 234 9.37 -13.23 -19.74
C SER A 234 9.23 -14.76 -19.65
N LEU A 235 8.08 -15.21 -19.15
CA LEU A 235 7.69 -16.61 -19.17
C LEU A 235 6.79 -16.92 -20.36
N PRO A 236 6.77 -18.18 -20.86
CA PRO A 236 5.70 -18.63 -21.74
C PRO A 236 4.33 -18.33 -21.11
N VAL A 237 3.40 -17.81 -21.93
CA VAL A 237 2.09 -17.30 -21.48
C VAL A 237 1.35 -18.30 -20.57
N VAL A 238 1.35 -19.58 -20.94
CA VAL A 238 0.67 -20.65 -20.16
C VAL A 238 1.31 -20.83 -18.78
N ILE A 239 2.65 -20.73 -18.68
CA ILE A 239 3.37 -20.86 -17.39
C ILE A 239 3.10 -19.65 -16.52
N GLN A 240 3.14 -18.44 -17.08
CA GLN A 240 2.84 -17.21 -16.36
C GLN A 240 1.41 -17.19 -15.82
N ALA A 241 0.44 -17.55 -16.67
CA ALA A 241 -0.96 -17.66 -16.27
C ALA A 241 -1.17 -18.74 -15.20
N GLY A 242 -0.58 -19.92 -15.39
CA GLY A 242 -0.64 -21.02 -14.43
C GLY A 242 -0.09 -20.65 -13.06
N LEU A 243 1.05 -19.95 -13.01
CA LEU A 243 1.65 -19.47 -11.76
C LEU A 243 0.76 -18.45 -11.03
N LEU A 244 0.17 -17.51 -11.78
CA LEU A 244 -0.75 -16.51 -11.21
C LEU A 244 -2.02 -17.16 -10.66
N ILE A 245 -2.66 -18.05 -11.43
CA ILE A 245 -3.88 -18.77 -10.99
C ILE A 245 -3.55 -19.66 -9.79
N PHE A 246 -2.45 -20.41 -9.83
CA PHE A 246 -2.01 -21.24 -8.70
C PHE A 246 -1.82 -20.42 -7.42
N SER A 247 -1.10 -19.29 -7.52
CA SER A 247 -0.92 -18.38 -6.38
C SER A 247 -2.26 -17.86 -5.88
N GLY A 248 -3.15 -17.43 -6.78
CA GLY A 248 -4.50 -16.98 -6.45
C GLY A 248 -5.30 -18.04 -5.70
N VAL A 249 -5.25 -19.30 -6.13
CA VAL A 249 -5.92 -20.41 -5.43
C VAL A 249 -5.33 -20.63 -4.04
N CYS A 250 -4.01 -20.62 -3.88
CA CYS A 250 -3.35 -20.73 -2.57
C CYS A 250 -3.80 -19.62 -1.63
N HIS A 251 -3.86 -18.38 -2.10
CA HIS A 251 -4.35 -17.24 -1.32
C HIS A 251 -5.84 -17.39 -0.95
N PHE A 252 -6.66 -17.88 -1.85
CA PHE A 252 -8.10 -18.11 -1.58
C PHE A 252 -8.30 -19.17 -0.51
N VAL A 253 -7.63 -20.31 -0.63
CA VAL A 253 -7.68 -21.39 0.39
C VAL A 253 -7.22 -20.87 1.76
N ARG A 254 -6.14 -20.05 1.78
CA ARG A 254 -5.63 -19.42 3.00
C ARG A 254 -6.67 -18.48 3.63
N LEU A 255 -7.35 -17.64 2.82
CA LEU A 255 -8.42 -16.74 3.28
C LEU A 255 -9.58 -17.51 3.90
N VAL A 256 -10.05 -18.59 3.24
CA VAL A 256 -11.10 -19.46 3.76
C VAL A 256 -10.68 -20.08 5.09
N ARG A 257 -9.45 -20.57 5.18
CA ARG A 257 -8.90 -21.11 6.44
C ARG A 257 -8.92 -20.11 7.60
N TRP A 258 -8.77 -18.83 7.35
CA TRP A 258 -8.85 -17.78 8.38
C TRP A 258 -10.27 -17.51 8.89
N ARG A 259 -11.29 -18.23 8.35
CA ARG A 259 -12.68 -18.19 8.82
C ARG A 259 -13.30 -16.78 8.73
N PHE A 260 -13.18 -16.13 7.54
CA PHE A 260 -13.68 -14.77 7.32
C PHE A 260 -15.14 -14.57 7.75
N TRP A 261 -15.99 -15.60 7.68
CA TRP A 261 -17.42 -15.54 8.05
C TRP A 261 -17.68 -15.22 9.53
N VAL A 262 -16.75 -15.51 10.45
CA VAL A 262 -16.93 -15.16 11.87
C VAL A 262 -16.75 -13.66 12.13
N THR A 263 -16.30 -12.89 11.14
CA THR A 263 -15.90 -11.49 11.28
C THR A 263 -17.00 -10.49 10.96
N PHE A 264 -18.13 -10.90 10.37
CA PHE A 264 -19.15 -10.01 9.82
C PHE A 264 -19.68 -8.94 10.78
N LYS A 265 -19.67 -9.20 12.08
CA LYS A 265 -20.07 -8.25 13.12
C LYS A 265 -18.94 -7.27 13.53
N THR A 266 -17.73 -7.45 13.02
CA THR A 266 -16.55 -6.68 13.46
C THR A 266 -15.89 -5.95 12.27
N PRO A 267 -16.27 -4.69 11.98
CA PRO A 267 -15.79 -3.94 10.82
C PRO A 267 -14.26 -3.89 10.66
N LEU A 268 -13.51 -3.72 11.75
CA LEU A 268 -12.03 -3.73 11.74
C LEU A 268 -11.41 -5.09 11.38
N VAL A 269 -12.20 -6.14 11.26
CA VAL A 269 -11.72 -7.49 10.94
C VAL A 269 -12.23 -7.93 9.58
N TRP A 270 -13.54 -7.82 9.30
CA TRP A 270 -14.04 -8.20 7.97
C TRP A 270 -13.42 -7.35 6.86
N SER A 271 -13.09 -6.08 7.11
CA SER A 271 -12.42 -5.22 6.14
C SER A 271 -11.02 -5.72 5.76
N LEU A 272 -10.28 -6.32 6.70
CA LEU A 272 -8.99 -6.96 6.43
C LEU A 272 -9.14 -8.20 5.53
N HIS A 273 -10.13 -9.04 5.82
CA HIS A 273 -10.42 -10.23 5.03
C HIS A 273 -10.90 -9.88 3.62
N LEU A 274 -11.72 -8.84 3.51
CA LEU A 274 -12.21 -8.34 2.23
C LEU A 274 -11.07 -7.73 1.40
N GLY A 275 -10.17 -6.97 2.03
CA GLY A 275 -8.95 -6.50 1.38
C GLY A 275 -8.06 -7.66 0.92
N TYR A 276 -7.87 -8.68 1.76
CA TYR A 276 -7.06 -9.83 1.37
C TYR A 276 -7.68 -10.62 0.20
N LEU A 277 -9.03 -10.66 0.09
CA LEU A 277 -9.73 -11.27 -1.06
C LEU A 277 -9.32 -10.64 -2.39
N GLY A 278 -8.91 -9.38 -2.40
CA GLY A 278 -8.38 -8.72 -3.60
C GLY A 278 -7.15 -9.43 -4.18
N ILE A 279 -6.32 -10.12 -3.37
CA ILE A 279 -5.14 -10.85 -3.86
C ILE A 279 -5.55 -12.05 -4.74
N PRO A 280 -6.33 -13.04 -4.25
CA PRO A 280 -6.72 -14.15 -5.11
C PRO A 280 -7.53 -13.70 -6.32
N VAL A 281 -8.42 -12.72 -6.18
CA VAL A 281 -9.19 -12.19 -7.32
C VAL A 281 -8.24 -11.55 -8.34
N GLY A 282 -7.32 -10.68 -7.92
CA GLY A 282 -6.38 -10.03 -8.81
C GLY A 282 -5.48 -11.03 -9.54
N PHE A 283 -4.89 -11.99 -8.84
CA PHE A 283 -4.01 -13.00 -9.45
C PHE A 283 -4.77 -13.90 -10.42
N ILE A 284 -5.97 -14.37 -10.08
CA ILE A 284 -6.79 -15.20 -10.98
C ILE A 284 -7.18 -14.41 -12.23
N LEU A 285 -7.65 -13.16 -12.08
CA LEU A 285 -8.02 -12.31 -13.22
C LEU A 285 -6.81 -12.00 -14.12
N MET A 286 -5.62 -11.75 -13.54
CA MET A 286 -4.39 -11.58 -14.33
C MET A 286 -4.02 -12.84 -15.09
N GLY A 287 -4.12 -14.02 -14.47
CA GLY A 287 -3.89 -15.30 -15.13
C GLY A 287 -4.88 -15.53 -16.28
N LEU A 288 -6.16 -15.22 -16.09
CA LEU A 288 -7.19 -15.28 -17.13
C LEU A 288 -6.91 -14.27 -18.26
N HIS A 289 -6.44 -13.06 -17.94
CA HIS A 289 -6.02 -12.11 -18.97
C HIS A 289 -4.98 -12.71 -19.91
N TYR A 290 -3.93 -13.33 -19.37
CA TYR A 290 -2.89 -13.97 -20.20
C TYR A 290 -3.40 -15.14 -21.02
N LEU A 291 -4.36 -15.93 -20.52
CA LEU A 291 -4.91 -17.09 -21.25
C LEU A 291 -5.90 -16.70 -22.35
N THR A 292 -6.71 -15.69 -22.11
CA THR A 292 -7.87 -15.39 -23.00
C THR A 292 -7.70 -14.13 -23.83
N GLY A 293 -6.84 -13.17 -23.38
CA GLY A 293 -6.73 -11.85 -23.99
C GLY A 293 -7.98 -10.97 -23.86
N SER A 294 -9.07 -11.48 -23.27
CA SER A 294 -10.38 -10.79 -23.23
C SER A 294 -10.49 -9.73 -22.13
N LEU A 295 -9.65 -9.81 -21.11
CA LEU A 295 -9.62 -8.87 -19.99
C LEU A 295 -8.55 -7.80 -20.21
N GLN A 296 -8.84 -6.54 -19.90
CA GLN A 296 -7.84 -5.48 -19.97
C GLN A 296 -6.87 -5.57 -18.78
N LEU A 297 -5.55 -5.61 -19.01
CA LEU A 297 -4.54 -5.76 -17.99
C LEU A 297 -4.62 -4.65 -16.92
N SER A 298 -4.83 -3.38 -17.35
CA SER A 298 -4.98 -2.27 -16.39
C SER A 298 -6.17 -2.49 -15.43
N THR A 299 -7.25 -3.07 -15.92
CA THR A 299 -8.44 -3.35 -15.10
C THR A 299 -8.19 -4.46 -14.10
N VAL A 300 -7.66 -5.59 -14.55
CA VAL A 300 -7.41 -6.72 -13.64
C VAL A 300 -6.34 -6.39 -12.61
N LEU A 301 -5.37 -5.52 -12.95
CA LEU A 301 -4.37 -5.02 -12.02
C LEU A 301 -5.01 -4.23 -10.86
N HIS A 302 -6.15 -3.54 -11.11
CA HIS A 302 -6.89 -2.86 -10.05
C HIS A 302 -7.57 -3.83 -9.06
N GLY A 303 -7.65 -5.11 -9.39
CA GLY A 303 -7.95 -6.18 -8.42
C GLY A 303 -6.93 -6.20 -7.28
N LEU A 304 -5.64 -6.02 -7.60
CA LEU A 304 -4.58 -5.92 -6.61
C LEU A 304 -4.49 -4.51 -6.01
N THR A 305 -4.53 -3.44 -6.81
CA THR A 305 -4.25 -2.09 -6.31
C THR A 305 -5.40 -1.53 -5.47
N ILE A 306 -6.66 -1.65 -5.90
CA ILE A 306 -7.83 -1.21 -5.10
C ILE A 306 -8.28 -2.33 -4.16
N GLY A 307 -8.52 -3.52 -4.73
CA GLY A 307 -9.07 -4.66 -4.00
C GLY A 307 -8.17 -5.11 -2.86
N ALA A 308 -6.89 -5.36 -3.13
CA ALA A 308 -5.95 -5.83 -2.12
C ALA A 308 -5.25 -4.66 -1.40
N ILE A 309 -4.45 -3.86 -2.09
CA ILE A 309 -3.57 -2.86 -1.48
C ILE A 309 -4.38 -1.77 -0.78
N GLY A 310 -5.27 -1.08 -1.51
CA GLY A 310 -6.06 0.01 -0.96
C GLY A 310 -6.93 -0.42 0.22
N SER A 311 -7.67 -1.53 0.05
CA SER A 311 -8.59 -2.02 1.09
C SER A 311 -7.85 -2.52 2.34
N THR A 312 -6.74 -3.25 2.18
CA THR A 312 -5.92 -3.69 3.31
C THR A 312 -5.26 -2.50 4.01
N ILE A 313 -4.75 -1.53 3.25
CA ILE A 313 -4.19 -0.30 3.81
C ILE A 313 -5.23 0.41 4.67
N LEU A 314 -6.42 0.71 4.15
CA LEU A 314 -7.45 1.44 4.89
C LEU A 314 -7.83 0.74 6.20
N ALA A 315 -7.99 -0.59 6.16
CA ALA A 315 -8.29 -1.39 7.35
C ALA A 315 -7.13 -1.38 8.36
N MET A 316 -5.88 -1.53 7.88
CA MET A 316 -4.69 -1.55 8.74
C MET A 316 -4.37 -0.20 9.37
N ILE A 317 -4.41 0.89 8.60
CA ILE A 317 -4.14 2.22 9.15
C ILE A 317 -5.20 2.63 10.18
N THR A 318 -6.46 2.25 9.97
CA THR A 318 -7.53 2.46 10.95
C THR A 318 -7.24 1.73 12.26
N ARG A 319 -6.90 0.44 12.17
CA ARG A 319 -6.60 -0.39 13.34
C ARG A 319 -5.36 0.07 14.09
N VAL A 320 -4.27 0.32 13.37
CA VAL A 320 -2.99 0.77 13.94
C VAL A 320 -3.15 2.15 14.59
N SER A 321 -3.84 3.08 13.94
CA SER A 321 -4.10 4.40 14.50
C SER A 321 -4.89 4.34 15.81
N LEU A 322 -5.93 3.52 15.90
CA LEU A 322 -6.68 3.33 17.14
C LEU A 322 -5.79 2.74 18.25
N GLY A 323 -5.12 1.63 17.96
CA GLY A 323 -4.32 0.92 18.95
C GLY A 323 -3.15 1.75 19.49
N HIS A 324 -2.38 2.39 18.62
CA HIS A 324 -1.21 3.18 19.02
C HIS A 324 -1.56 4.54 19.64
N THR A 325 -2.80 5.02 19.49
CA THR A 325 -3.27 6.25 20.16
C THR A 325 -4.03 5.97 21.47
N GLY A 326 -4.08 4.71 21.94
CA GLY A 326 -4.71 4.32 23.21
C GLY A 326 -6.25 4.20 23.14
N ARG A 327 -6.82 4.15 21.95
CA ARG A 327 -8.27 4.10 21.73
C ARG A 327 -8.78 2.66 21.62
N LYS A 328 -10.06 2.42 21.93
CA LYS A 328 -10.70 1.11 21.74
C LYS A 328 -10.63 0.69 20.27
N LEU A 329 -10.31 -0.60 20.03
CA LEU A 329 -10.23 -1.18 18.68
C LEU A 329 -11.65 -1.45 18.12
N GLN A 330 -12.39 -0.37 17.92
CA GLN A 330 -13.74 -0.40 17.35
C GLN A 330 -13.86 0.66 16.26
N ALA A 331 -14.17 0.23 15.03
CA ALA A 331 -14.50 1.15 13.97
C ALA A 331 -15.89 1.76 14.23
N GLY A 332 -15.97 3.08 14.23
CA GLY A 332 -17.25 3.77 14.21
C GLY A 332 -18.01 3.55 12.90
N ARG A 333 -19.28 3.95 12.85
CA ARG A 333 -20.13 3.80 11.65
C ARG A 333 -19.53 4.45 10.40
N LEU A 334 -18.89 5.62 10.54
CA LEU A 334 -18.23 6.30 9.42
C LEU A 334 -17.07 5.47 8.83
N MET A 335 -16.26 4.83 9.67
CA MET A 335 -15.19 3.97 9.15
C MET A 335 -15.72 2.69 8.53
N ALA A 336 -16.82 2.11 9.06
CA ALA A 336 -17.48 0.98 8.42
C ALA A 336 -18.01 1.38 7.03
N LEU A 337 -18.60 2.56 6.90
CA LEU A 337 -19.00 3.13 5.59
C LEU A 337 -17.78 3.31 4.66
N ALA A 338 -16.66 3.83 5.16
CA ALA A 338 -15.44 3.98 4.35
C ALA A 338 -14.95 2.63 3.77
N PHE A 339 -14.98 1.56 4.57
CA PHE A 339 -14.63 0.22 4.08
C PHE A 339 -15.59 -0.27 2.99
N VAL A 340 -16.89 -0.02 3.15
CA VAL A 340 -17.91 -0.37 2.14
C VAL A 340 -17.70 0.43 0.85
N LEU A 341 -17.49 1.75 0.95
CA LEU A 341 -17.24 2.62 -0.21
C LEU A 341 -16.02 2.15 -1.01
N LEU A 342 -14.92 1.79 -0.32
CA LEU A 342 -13.73 1.30 -1.00
C LEU A 342 -13.95 -0.07 -1.67
N SER A 343 -14.77 -0.93 -1.05
CA SER A 343 -15.17 -2.21 -1.65
C SER A 343 -16.02 -1.99 -2.92
N PHE A 344 -16.91 -1.00 -2.90
CA PHE A 344 -17.65 -0.61 -4.10
C PHE A 344 -16.73 0.00 -5.17
N SER A 345 -15.73 0.81 -4.79
CA SER A 345 -14.69 1.29 -5.71
C SER A 345 -14.02 0.14 -6.46
N PHE A 346 -13.64 -0.92 -5.73
CA PHE A 346 -13.07 -2.13 -6.32
C PHE A 346 -14.04 -2.80 -7.31
N ILE A 347 -15.29 -3.03 -6.90
CA ILE A 347 -16.30 -3.68 -7.75
C ILE A 347 -16.54 -2.87 -9.02
N VAL A 348 -16.73 -1.57 -8.90
CA VAL A 348 -16.97 -0.67 -10.04
C VAL A 348 -15.77 -0.67 -10.98
N ARG A 349 -14.53 -0.55 -10.46
CA ARG A 349 -13.34 -0.45 -11.30
C ARG A 349 -13.01 -1.75 -12.03
N VAL A 350 -13.28 -2.90 -11.44
CA VAL A 350 -12.86 -4.20 -11.98
C VAL A 350 -13.99 -4.88 -12.78
N PHE A 351 -15.23 -4.78 -12.35
CA PHE A 351 -16.30 -5.60 -12.90
C PHE A 351 -17.35 -4.81 -13.69
N TYR A 352 -17.65 -3.55 -13.30
CA TYR A 352 -18.76 -2.81 -13.87
C TYR A 352 -18.58 -2.49 -15.37
N GLN A 353 -17.36 -2.30 -15.83
CA GLN A 353 -17.08 -2.09 -17.27
C GLN A 353 -17.49 -3.28 -18.14
N TYR A 354 -17.48 -4.51 -17.62
CA TYR A 354 -17.92 -5.70 -18.35
C TYR A 354 -19.45 -5.86 -18.37
N ALA A 355 -20.17 -5.03 -17.64
CA ALA A 355 -21.63 -4.95 -17.69
C ALA A 355 -22.16 -3.95 -18.76
N GLY A 356 -21.30 -3.53 -19.69
CA GLY A 356 -21.68 -2.63 -20.78
C GLY A 356 -21.65 -1.13 -20.41
N SER A 357 -20.99 -0.77 -19.30
CA SER A 357 -20.84 0.64 -18.89
C SER A 357 -19.72 1.35 -19.64
N ASP A 358 -19.81 2.69 -19.72
CA ASP A 358 -18.73 3.52 -20.19
C ASP A 358 -17.49 3.38 -19.28
N TYR A 359 -16.32 3.15 -19.88
CA TYR A 359 -15.05 2.98 -19.19
C TYR A 359 -14.66 4.23 -18.38
N ALA A 360 -14.83 5.44 -18.94
CA ALA A 360 -14.52 6.69 -18.27
C ALA A 360 -15.43 6.90 -17.04
N TYR A 361 -16.73 6.56 -17.15
CA TYR A 361 -17.66 6.61 -16.02
C TYR A 361 -17.23 5.67 -14.89
N SER A 362 -16.86 4.43 -15.22
CA SER A 362 -16.44 3.47 -14.19
C SER A 362 -15.16 3.91 -13.46
N MET A 363 -14.19 4.51 -14.18
CA MET A 363 -12.97 5.06 -13.58
C MET A 363 -13.27 6.24 -12.67
N THR A 364 -14.10 7.17 -13.12
CA THR A 364 -14.47 8.35 -12.33
C THR A 364 -15.23 7.97 -11.06
N MET A 365 -16.21 7.06 -11.18
CA MET A 365 -16.97 6.59 -10.02
C MET A 365 -16.06 5.87 -9.01
N ALA A 366 -15.17 5.02 -9.48
CA ALA A 366 -14.21 4.34 -8.61
C ALA A 366 -13.28 5.32 -7.89
N ALA A 367 -12.82 6.37 -8.59
CA ALA A 367 -11.98 7.43 -8.02
C ALA A 367 -12.72 8.23 -6.94
N LEU A 368 -13.99 8.58 -7.17
CA LEU A 368 -14.81 9.29 -6.18
C LEU A 368 -15.07 8.43 -4.93
N LEU A 369 -15.38 7.14 -5.11
CA LEU A 369 -15.59 6.21 -4.00
C LEU A 369 -14.30 6.01 -3.17
N TRP A 370 -13.14 5.93 -3.81
CA TRP A 370 -11.84 5.91 -3.15
C TRP A 370 -11.60 7.21 -2.38
N GLY A 371 -11.78 8.35 -3.04
CA GLY A 371 -11.60 9.68 -2.44
C GLY A 371 -12.47 9.88 -1.19
N LEU A 372 -13.74 9.46 -1.25
CA LEU A 372 -14.65 9.49 -0.11
C LEU A 372 -14.15 8.57 1.02
N ALA A 373 -13.74 7.34 0.73
CA ALA A 373 -13.30 6.37 1.72
C ALA A 373 -12.05 6.86 2.49
N PHE A 374 -11.01 7.29 1.78
CA PHE A 374 -9.79 7.83 2.40
C PHE A 374 -9.99 9.23 2.97
N GLY A 375 -10.91 10.03 2.42
CA GLY A 375 -11.34 11.31 2.98
C GLY A 375 -11.99 11.14 4.35
N ILE A 376 -12.91 10.18 4.51
CA ILE A 376 -13.51 9.82 5.81
C ILE A 376 -12.43 9.43 6.82
N TYR A 377 -11.45 8.60 6.41
CA TYR A 377 -10.32 8.26 7.28
C TYR A 377 -9.54 9.51 7.68
N SER A 378 -9.12 10.34 6.73
CA SER A 378 -8.29 11.51 6.97
C SER A 378 -8.96 12.48 7.96
N LEU A 379 -10.24 12.80 7.75
CA LEU A 379 -11.01 13.68 8.64
C LEU A 379 -11.22 13.05 10.02
N SER A 380 -11.58 11.76 10.09
CA SER A 380 -11.84 11.07 11.35
C SER A 380 -10.59 10.87 12.21
N PHE A 381 -9.42 10.75 11.58
CA PHE A 381 -8.18 10.47 12.28
C PHE A 381 -7.25 11.67 12.40
N PHE A 382 -7.49 12.77 11.71
CA PHE A 382 -6.73 14.02 11.86
C PHE A 382 -6.53 14.40 13.34
N PRO A 383 -7.59 14.58 14.17
CA PRO A 383 -7.40 14.96 15.56
C PRO A 383 -6.68 13.88 16.38
N LYS A 384 -6.88 12.60 16.03
CA LYS A 384 -6.27 11.47 16.75
C LYS A 384 -4.76 11.35 16.49
N LEU A 385 -4.31 11.71 15.28
CA LEU A 385 -2.92 11.61 14.84
C LEU A 385 -2.10 12.88 15.18
N THR A 386 -2.75 14.01 15.38
CA THR A 386 -2.10 15.30 15.71
C THR A 386 -2.06 15.63 17.20
N THR A 387 -2.84 14.93 18.04
CA THR A 387 -2.87 15.12 19.49
C THR A 387 -2.04 14.07 20.24
N LYS A 388 -1.80 14.29 21.54
CA LYS A 388 -1.14 13.32 22.42
C LYS A 388 -1.96 12.01 22.50
N ARG A 389 -1.29 10.92 22.86
CA ARG A 389 -1.93 9.63 23.17
C ARG A 389 -2.86 9.80 24.39
N LEU A 390 -4.02 9.14 24.36
CA LEU A 390 -4.91 9.05 25.52
C LEU A 390 -4.30 8.16 26.61
#